data_ff6fb953b148f743caef11a61c1bd770
#
_entry.id   ff6fb953b148f743caef11a61c1bd770
#
_cell.length_a   1.000
_cell.length_b   1.000
_cell.length_c   1.000
_cell.angle_alpha   90.00
_cell.angle_beta   90.00
_cell.angle_gamma   90.00
#
_symmetry.space_group_name_H-M   'P 1'
#
loop_
_entity.id
_entity.type
_entity.pdbx_description
1 polymer ?
#
loop_
_entity_poly.entity_id
_entity_poly.type
_entity_poly.pdbx_seq_one_letter_code
_entity_poly.pdbx_strand_id
1 'polypeptide(L)'
;MTAVLHPWHGASYGDKAPAQINGLVEIPQGSRAKYEVDKTTGLLKLDRVIYSSFHYPVNYGFIPQTLGYDGDPLDILIICSQSIQPLCLIETAVIGNMQMIDAGKQDDKIIAVAVNDPSVNHIKSMKELPSHFLAELRNFFEQYKVLENKKVMIDNFQDRATALRIINDAIDLYKQTFKK
;
A
#
# COMPACT_ATOMS: atom_id res chain seq x y z
N MET A 1 29.95 7.50 10.90
CA MET A 1 28.75 6.65 11.02
C MET A 1 27.83 7.00 9.87
N THR A 2 27.58 6.07 8.95
CA THR A 2 26.53 6.23 7.96
C THR A 2 25.19 6.18 8.67
N ALA A 3 24.39 7.23 8.56
CA ALA A 3 23.03 7.25 9.12
C ALA A 3 22.22 6.11 8.50
N VAL A 4 21.52 5.34 9.33
CA VAL A 4 20.60 4.32 8.85
C VAL A 4 19.47 5.05 8.10
N LEU A 5 19.23 4.64 6.86
CA LEU A 5 18.17 5.24 6.04
C LEU A 5 16.82 4.89 6.64
N HIS A 6 16.04 5.91 7.02
CA HIS A 6 14.69 5.68 7.51
C HIS A 6 13.77 5.30 6.32
N PRO A 7 13.08 4.15 6.33
CA PRO A 7 12.31 3.66 5.17
C PRO A 7 11.28 4.66 4.64
N TRP A 8 10.57 5.36 5.53
CA TRP A 8 9.57 6.36 5.13
C TRP A 8 10.20 7.65 4.60
N HIS A 9 11.19 8.19 5.34
CA HIS A 9 11.71 9.53 5.07
C HIS A 9 12.92 9.55 4.15
N GLY A 10 13.68 8.46 4.11
CA GLY A 10 14.95 8.38 3.39
C GLY A 10 14.86 7.67 2.04
N ALA A 11 13.94 6.72 1.85
CA ALA A 11 13.70 6.15 0.54
C ALA A 11 12.91 7.12 -0.34
N SER A 12 13.12 7.07 -1.68
CA SER A 12 12.40 7.90 -2.63
C SER A 12 11.10 7.24 -3.10
N TYR A 13 10.07 8.04 -3.35
CA TYR A 13 8.86 7.57 -4.06
C TYR A 13 9.10 7.27 -5.55
N GLY A 14 10.28 7.58 -6.08
CA GLY A 14 10.67 7.33 -7.48
C GLY A 14 10.54 8.55 -8.40
N ASP A 15 11.37 8.56 -9.45
CA ASP A 15 11.53 9.74 -10.35
C ASP A 15 10.38 9.86 -11.36
N LYS A 16 9.61 8.79 -11.55
CA LYS A 16 8.49 8.75 -12.51
C LYS A 16 7.11 8.91 -11.83
N ALA A 17 7.11 9.34 -10.56
CA ALA A 17 5.87 9.59 -9.84
C ALA A 17 5.00 10.65 -10.56
N PRO A 18 3.68 10.54 -10.48
CA PRO A 18 2.88 9.54 -9.76
C PRO A 18 2.57 8.27 -10.57
N ALA A 19 2.98 8.17 -11.85
CA ALA A 19 2.58 7.10 -12.77
C ALA A 19 3.30 5.76 -12.51
N GLN A 20 4.58 5.84 -12.15
CA GLN A 20 5.37 4.75 -11.61
C GLN A 20 5.98 5.23 -10.29
N ILE A 21 5.86 4.42 -9.26
CA ILE A 21 6.25 4.76 -7.90
C ILE A 21 6.97 3.58 -7.24
N ASN A 22 7.80 3.90 -6.27
CA ASN A 22 8.38 2.91 -5.41
C ASN A 22 7.42 2.59 -4.27
N GLY A 23 7.07 1.31 -4.12
CA GLY A 23 6.38 0.79 -2.95
C GLY A 23 7.38 0.07 -2.03
N LEU A 24 7.32 0.34 -0.74
CA LEU A 24 8.10 -0.38 0.27
C LEU A 24 7.19 -1.42 0.92
N VAL A 25 7.55 -2.70 0.78
CA VAL A 25 6.76 -3.79 1.34
C VAL A 25 6.93 -3.87 2.84
N GLU A 26 5.83 -3.93 3.58
CA GLU A 26 5.80 -4.27 5.01
C GLU A 26 5.30 -5.69 5.23
N ILE A 27 4.26 -6.10 4.50
CA ILE A 27 3.57 -7.36 4.69
C ILE A 27 3.61 -8.16 3.39
N PRO A 28 4.29 -9.33 3.38
CA PRO A 28 4.31 -10.22 2.23
C PRO A 28 2.92 -10.78 1.89
N GLN A 29 2.65 -11.00 0.61
CA GLN A 29 1.53 -11.82 0.18
C GLN A 29 1.55 -13.19 0.90
N GLY A 30 0.39 -13.64 1.37
CA GLY A 30 0.24 -14.89 2.10
C GLY A 30 0.57 -14.80 3.60
N SER A 31 0.98 -13.62 4.11
CA SER A 31 1.23 -13.43 5.54
C SER A 31 -0.06 -13.25 6.34
N ARG A 32 -0.04 -13.76 7.58
CA ARG A 32 -0.99 -13.39 8.65
C ARG A 32 -0.38 -12.42 9.65
N ALA A 33 0.96 -12.30 9.66
CA ALA A 33 1.64 -11.34 10.51
C ALA A 33 1.52 -9.94 9.87
N LYS A 34 0.90 -9.00 10.60
CA LYS A 34 0.85 -7.60 10.21
C LYS A 34 2.07 -6.90 10.77
N TYR A 35 2.96 -6.51 9.87
CA TYR A 35 4.12 -5.69 10.19
C TYR A 35 3.85 -4.23 9.85
N GLU A 36 4.52 -3.34 10.56
CA GLU A 36 4.52 -1.90 10.32
C GLU A 36 5.95 -1.37 10.50
N VAL A 37 6.35 -0.39 9.71
CA VAL A 37 7.56 0.38 9.98
C VAL A 37 7.31 1.33 11.15
N ASP A 38 8.05 1.15 12.24
CA ASP A 38 8.00 2.07 13.38
C ASP A 38 8.46 3.46 12.96
N LYS A 39 7.59 4.46 13.09
CA LYS A 39 7.80 5.81 12.59
C LYS A 39 8.96 6.55 13.24
N THR A 40 9.36 6.14 14.43
CA THR A 40 10.44 6.78 15.18
C THR A 40 11.80 6.17 14.86
N THR A 41 11.84 4.83 14.78
CA THR A 41 13.11 4.10 14.62
C THR A 41 13.39 3.66 13.20
N GLY A 42 12.36 3.57 12.35
CA GLY A 42 12.46 2.99 11.00
C GLY A 42 12.60 1.47 10.99
N LEU A 43 12.51 0.80 12.13
CA LEU A 43 12.58 -0.65 12.22
C LEU A 43 11.23 -1.27 11.86
N LEU A 44 11.28 -2.47 11.28
CA LEU A 44 10.09 -3.28 11.06
C LEU A 44 9.63 -3.85 12.40
N LYS A 45 8.37 -3.61 12.74
CA LYS A 45 7.74 -4.03 13.99
C LYS A 45 6.57 -4.96 13.69
N LEU A 46 6.44 -6.04 14.45
CA LEU A 46 5.21 -6.81 14.45
C LEU A 46 4.12 -6.03 15.19
N ASP A 47 3.11 -5.54 14.46
CA ASP A 47 1.92 -4.94 15.06
C ASP A 47 1.07 -6.04 15.72
N ARG A 48 0.64 -7.02 14.94
CA ARG A 48 -0.10 -8.20 15.43
C ARG A 48 -0.12 -9.33 14.41
N VAL A 49 -0.57 -10.51 14.84
CA VAL A 49 -1.05 -11.56 13.94
C VAL A 49 -2.55 -11.36 13.74
N ILE A 50 -3.03 -11.39 12.49
CA ILE A 50 -4.47 -11.26 12.19
C ILE A 50 -5.25 -12.34 12.96
N TYR A 51 -6.35 -11.93 13.62
CA TYR A 51 -7.15 -12.82 14.46
C TYR A 51 -7.93 -13.85 13.65
N SER A 52 -8.29 -13.51 12.41
CA SER A 52 -8.95 -14.43 11.49
C SER A 52 -7.96 -15.38 10.80
N SER A 53 -8.49 -16.36 10.04
CA SER A 53 -7.68 -17.24 9.18
C SER A 53 -7.27 -16.61 7.85
N PHE A 54 -7.64 -15.36 7.60
CA PHE A 54 -7.27 -14.65 6.38
C PHE A 54 -5.76 -14.42 6.28
N HIS A 55 -5.29 -14.36 5.03
CA HIS A 55 -3.91 -14.02 4.68
C HIS A 55 -3.96 -12.83 3.73
N TYR A 56 -2.97 -11.95 3.76
CA TYR A 56 -2.88 -10.82 2.84
C TYR A 56 -2.88 -11.34 1.40
N PRO A 57 -3.84 -10.92 0.55
CA PRO A 57 -3.98 -11.47 -0.79
C PRO A 57 -2.92 -10.97 -1.77
N VAL A 58 -2.28 -9.85 -1.45
CA VAL A 58 -1.19 -9.21 -2.22
C VAL A 58 -0.10 -8.72 -1.28
N ASN A 59 1.06 -8.35 -1.81
CA ASN A 59 2.06 -7.64 -1.04
C ASN A 59 1.51 -6.27 -0.63
N TYR A 60 1.67 -5.92 0.64
CA TYR A 60 1.16 -4.69 1.22
C TYR A 60 2.30 -3.86 1.78
N GLY A 61 2.21 -2.56 1.65
CA GLY A 61 3.18 -1.64 2.20
C GLY A 61 2.76 -0.19 2.00
N PHE A 62 3.73 0.70 1.89
CA PHE A 62 3.47 2.12 1.71
C PHE A 62 4.37 2.74 0.64
N ILE A 63 4.02 3.95 0.21
CA ILE A 63 4.81 4.76 -0.71
C ILE A 63 5.70 5.69 0.13
N PRO A 64 7.05 5.60 0.03
CA PRO A 64 7.96 6.49 0.76
C PRO A 64 7.70 7.96 0.47
N GLN A 65 7.98 8.83 1.43
CA GLN A 65 7.83 10.29 1.31
C GLN A 65 6.42 10.75 0.86
N THR A 66 5.39 10.03 1.31
CA THR A 66 3.98 10.42 1.20
C THR A 66 3.37 10.58 2.58
N LEU A 67 2.26 11.30 2.68
CA LEU A 67 1.49 11.46 3.91
C LEU A 67 0.00 11.44 3.58
N GLY A 68 -0.73 10.51 4.19
CA GLY A 68 -2.18 10.45 4.16
C GLY A 68 -2.83 11.38 5.19
N TYR A 69 -4.14 11.55 5.09
CA TYR A 69 -4.92 12.39 6.01
C TYR A 69 -5.06 11.80 7.43
N ASP A 70 -4.76 10.52 7.59
CA ASP A 70 -4.70 9.83 8.88
C ASP A 70 -3.39 10.05 9.65
N GLY A 71 -2.38 10.64 8.99
CA GLY A 71 -1.05 10.91 9.53
C GLY A 71 -0.03 9.78 9.25
N ASP A 72 -0.38 8.83 8.41
CA ASP A 72 0.45 7.71 7.99
C ASP A 72 0.92 7.86 6.52
N PRO A 73 1.99 7.18 6.11
CA PRO A 73 2.34 7.13 4.69
C PRO A 73 1.21 6.50 3.89
N LEU A 74 1.05 6.91 2.62
CA LEU A 74 0.01 6.39 1.75
C LEU A 74 0.23 4.90 1.44
N ASP A 75 -0.76 4.08 1.75
CA ASP A 75 -0.73 2.64 1.57
C ASP A 75 -0.74 2.21 0.10
N ILE A 76 -0.06 1.09 -0.18
CA ILE A 76 -0.01 0.49 -1.52
C ILE A 76 -0.23 -1.03 -1.47
N LEU A 77 -1.09 -1.52 -2.37
CA LEU A 77 -1.31 -2.92 -2.67
C LEU A 77 -0.52 -3.27 -3.94
N ILE A 78 0.50 -4.11 -3.81
CA ILE A 78 1.41 -4.45 -4.90
C ILE A 78 1.09 -5.83 -5.44
N ILE A 79 0.56 -5.86 -6.66
CA ILE A 79 0.30 -7.10 -7.41
C ILE A 79 1.63 -7.56 -8.00
N CYS A 80 2.04 -8.76 -7.60
CA CYS A 80 3.24 -9.44 -8.04
C CYS A 80 3.00 -10.95 -8.03
N SER A 81 3.63 -11.69 -8.91
CA SER A 81 3.54 -13.16 -8.93
C SER A 81 4.26 -13.83 -7.74
N GLN A 82 5.04 -13.07 -6.99
CA GLN A 82 5.83 -13.55 -5.86
C GLN A 82 5.48 -12.83 -4.56
N SER A 83 5.61 -13.55 -3.46
CA SER A 83 5.66 -12.99 -2.12
C SER A 83 7.00 -12.30 -1.90
N ILE A 84 6.98 -11.00 -1.58
CA ILE A 84 8.16 -10.16 -1.49
C ILE A 84 8.53 -9.92 -0.01
N GLN A 85 9.82 -9.99 0.29
CA GLN A 85 10.31 -9.81 1.65
C GLN A 85 10.00 -8.40 2.19
N PRO A 86 9.70 -8.27 3.49
CA PRO A 86 9.55 -6.96 4.13
C PRO A 86 10.79 -6.07 3.95
N LEU A 87 10.58 -4.77 3.89
CA LEU A 87 11.56 -3.72 3.61
C LEU A 87 12.16 -3.75 2.20
N CYS A 88 11.64 -4.58 1.30
CA CYS A 88 12.01 -4.53 -0.11
C CYS A 88 11.33 -3.34 -0.79
N LEU A 89 12.12 -2.54 -1.51
CA LEU A 89 11.65 -1.45 -2.35
C LEU A 89 11.37 -1.98 -3.76
N ILE A 90 10.16 -1.77 -4.25
CA ILE A 90 9.68 -2.27 -5.56
C ILE A 90 9.25 -1.11 -6.43
N GLU A 91 9.78 -1.03 -7.66
CA GLU A 91 9.24 -0.14 -8.67
C GLU A 91 7.90 -0.69 -9.18
N THR A 92 6.85 0.12 -9.11
CA THR A 92 5.48 -0.27 -9.46
C THR A 92 4.84 0.69 -10.44
N ALA A 93 3.91 0.18 -11.27
CA ALA A 93 3.06 0.99 -12.14
C ALA A 93 1.65 1.07 -11.54
N VAL A 94 1.17 2.28 -11.32
CA VAL A 94 -0.14 2.55 -10.72
C VAL A 94 -1.26 2.20 -11.70
N ILE A 95 -2.27 1.44 -11.24
CA ILE A 95 -3.43 1.03 -12.06
C ILE A 95 -4.77 1.48 -11.48
N GLY A 96 -4.84 1.86 -10.20
CA GLY A 96 -6.07 2.31 -9.56
C GLY A 96 -5.93 2.53 -8.06
N ASN A 97 -7.06 2.70 -7.40
CA ASN A 97 -7.19 2.91 -5.96
C ASN A 97 -8.35 2.10 -5.39
N MET A 98 -8.22 1.62 -4.18
CA MET A 98 -9.32 1.10 -3.38
C MET A 98 -9.64 2.13 -2.30
N GLN A 99 -10.81 2.75 -2.40
CA GLN A 99 -11.30 3.67 -1.39
C GLN A 99 -11.89 2.89 -0.22
N MET A 100 -11.28 3.07 0.94
CA MET A 100 -11.66 2.38 2.17
C MET A 100 -11.99 3.40 3.26
N ILE A 101 -12.92 3.04 4.14
CA ILE A 101 -13.23 3.78 5.36
C ILE A 101 -12.93 2.86 6.53
N ASP A 102 -11.94 3.23 7.34
CA ASP A 102 -11.59 2.53 8.58
C ASP A 102 -11.88 3.44 9.79
N ALA A 103 -12.69 2.94 10.72
CA ALA A 103 -13.11 3.71 11.90
C ALA A 103 -13.64 5.12 11.60
N GLY A 104 -14.31 5.28 10.45
CA GLY A 104 -14.91 6.56 10.01
C GLY A 104 -13.93 7.53 9.34
N LYS A 105 -12.68 7.13 9.11
CA LYS A 105 -11.67 7.90 8.37
C LYS A 105 -11.43 7.31 6.98
N GLN A 106 -11.18 8.18 6.02
CA GLN A 106 -10.74 7.77 4.69
C GLN A 106 -9.33 7.17 4.79
N ASP A 107 -9.17 5.99 4.20
CA ASP A 107 -7.95 5.19 4.21
C ASP A 107 -7.77 4.57 2.82
N ASP A 108 -7.31 5.41 1.88
CA ASP A 108 -7.12 5.02 0.49
C ASP A 108 -5.92 4.07 0.34
N LYS A 109 -6.08 3.08 -0.53
CA LYS A 109 -5.01 2.12 -0.83
C LYS A 109 -4.74 2.09 -2.33
N ILE A 110 -3.57 2.59 -2.72
CA ILE A 110 -3.14 2.57 -4.12
C ILE A 110 -2.99 1.12 -4.59
N ILE A 111 -3.45 0.82 -5.79
CA ILE A 111 -3.27 -0.49 -6.42
C ILE A 111 -2.29 -0.33 -7.57
N ALA A 112 -1.22 -1.12 -7.53
CA ALA A 112 -0.15 -1.06 -8.50
C ALA A 112 0.39 -2.45 -8.82
N VAL A 113 1.02 -2.61 -9.98
CA VAL A 113 1.66 -3.85 -10.43
C VAL A 113 3.18 -3.68 -10.42
N ALA A 114 3.92 -4.74 -10.08
CA ALA A 114 5.38 -4.74 -10.13
C ALA A 114 5.88 -4.58 -11.58
N VAL A 115 6.69 -3.55 -11.86
CA VAL A 115 7.17 -3.23 -13.21
C VAL A 115 8.08 -4.34 -13.76
N ASN A 116 8.87 -4.95 -12.90
CA ASN A 116 9.86 -5.96 -13.28
C ASN A 116 9.34 -7.40 -13.20
N ASP A 117 8.02 -7.59 -13.02
CA ASP A 117 7.38 -8.89 -13.06
C ASP A 117 6.67 -9.10 -14.41
N PRO A 118 7.20 -9.95 -15.30
CA PRO A 118 6.61 -10.20 -16.62
C PRO A 118 5.21 -10.83 -16.57
N SER A 119 4.84 -11.43 -15.44
CA SER A 119 3.50 -12.04 -15.25
C SER A 119 2.40 -11.02 -15.09
N VAL A 120 2.71 -9.79 -14.64
CA VAL A 120 1.70 -8.77 -14.31
C VAL A 120 1.98 -7.38 -14.91
N ASN A 121 3.19 -7.10 -15.39
CA ASN A 121 3.58 -5.76 -15.87
C ASN A 121 2.84 -5.29 -17.13
N HIS A 122 2.12 -6.18 -17.81
CA HIS A 122 1.25 -5.86 -18.93
C HIS A 122 -0.06 -5.19 -18.51
N ILE A 123 -0.49 -5.35 -17.26
CA ILE A 123 -1.73 -4.79 -16.73
C ILE A 123 -1.58 -3.28 -16.55
N LYS A 124 -2.48 -2.49 -17.15
CA LYS A 124 -2.42 -1.01 -17.16
C LYS A 124 -3.61 -0.34 -16.48
N SER A 125 -4.65 -1.10 -16.20
CA SER A 125 -5.87 -0.59 -15.57
C SER A 125 -6.55 -1.65 -14.70
N MET A 126 -7.38 -1.18 -13.78
CA MET A 126 -8.21 -2.05 -12.92
C MET A 126 -9.16 -2.96 -13.73
N LYS A 127 -9.54 -2.53 -14.94
CA LYS A 127 -10.46 -3.31 -15.81
C LYS A 127 -9.82 -4.57 -16.39
N GLU A 128 -8.51 -4.64 -16.39
CA GLU A 128 -7.75 -5.81 -16.88
C GLU A 128 -7.57 -6.88 -15.77
N LEU A 129 -7.88 -6.54 -14.53
CA LEU A 129 -7.86 -7.49 -13.43
C LEU A 129 -9.09 -8.41 -13.49
N PRO A 130 -8.95 -9.70 -13.14
CA PRO A 130 -10.10 -10.58 -12.99
C PRO A 130 -11.09 -10.03 -11.96
N SER A 131 -12.39 -10.08 -12.28
CA SER A 131 -13.44 -9.61 -11.35
C SER A 131 -13.42 -10.34 -10.00
N HIS A 132 -13.07 -11.63 -10.01
CA HIS A 132 -12.92 -12.41 -8.78
C HIS A 132 -11.79 -11.89 -7.88
N PHE A 133 -10.66 -11.46 -8.47
CA PHE A 133 -9.56 -10.89 -7.71
C PHE A 133 -9.98 -9.61 -6.94
N LEU A 134 -10.76 -8.74 -7.56
CA LEU A 134 -11.30 -7.55 -6.89
C LEU A 134 -12.29 -7.92 -5.78
N ALA A 135 -13.08 -8.98 -5.98
CA ALA A 135 -13.98 -9.51 -4.95
C ALA A 135 -13.19 -10.08 -3.75
N GLU A 136 -12.07 -10.77 -3.99
CA GLU A 136 -11.18 -11.27 -2.93
C GLU A 136 -10.54 -10.14 -2.15
N LEU A 137 -10.04 -9.09 -2.82
CA LEU A 137 -9.50 -7.90 -2.15
C LEU A 137 -10.56 -7.26 -1.25
N ARG A 138 -11.76 -7.04 -1.78
CA ARG A 138 -12.88 -6.49 -1.01
C ARG A 138 -13.18 -7.35 0.21
N ASN A 139 -13.39 -8.63 0.02
CA ASN A 139 -13.70 -9.57 1.11
C ASN A 139 -12.63 -9.58 2.18
N PHE A 140 -11.35 -9.58 1.79
CA PHE A 140 -10.25 -9.54 2.76
C PHE A 140 -10.34 -8.30 3.64
N PHE A 141 -10.37 -7.10 3.05
CA PHE A 141 -10.34 -5.85 3.82
C PHE A 141 -11.62 -5.60 4.64
N GLU A 142 -12.78 -6.07 4.19
CA GLU A 142 -14.03 -5.97 4.95
C GLU A 142 -14.09 -6.95 6.13
N GLN A 143 -13.40 -8.10 6.03
CA GLN A 143 -13.57 -9.19 6.99
C GLN A 143 -12.38 -9.40 7.94
N TYR A 144 -11.15 -8.99 7.59
CA TYR A 144 -9.95 -9.37 8.34
C TYR A 144 -9.91 -8.81 9.77
N LYS A 145 -10.64 -7.71 10.07
CA LYS A 145 -10.75 -7.10 11.41
C LYS A 145 -12.02 -7.48 12.18
N VAL A 146 -12.90 -8.31 11.61
CA VAL A 146 -14.19 -8.63 12.26
C VAL A 146 -14.00 -9.28 13.62
N LEU A 147 -13.06 -10.23 13.77
CA LEU A 147 -12.72 -10.85 15.05
C LEU A 147 -12.02 -9.90 16.04
N GLU A 148 -11.58 -8.74 15.57
CA GLU A 148 -11.05 -7.66 16.41
C GLU A 148 -12.14 -6.65 16.82
N ASN A 149 -13.42 -6.94 16.52
CA ASN A 149 -14.57 -6.06 16.73
C ASN A 149 -14.45 -4.71 16.03
N LYS A 150 -13.77 -4.67 14.88
CA LYS A 150 -13.60 -3.47 14.04
C LYS A 150 -14.33 -3.66 12.72
N LYS A 151 -15.00 -2.60 12.27
CA LYS A 151 -15.66 -2.54 10.96
C LYS A 151 -14.80 -1.73 9.99
N VAL A 152 -14.62 -2.28 8.81
CA VAL A 152 -14.05 -1.63 7.64
C VAL A 152 -15.10 -1.66 6.53
N MET A 153 -15.20 -0.58 5.77
CA MET A 153 -16.08 -0.51 4.60
C MET A 153 -15.22 -0.19 3.37
N ILE A 154 -15.38 -1.00 2.33
CA ILE A 154 -14.85 -0.68 1.00
C ILE A 154 -15.96 0.06 0.25
N ASP A 155 -15.74 1.34 0.00
CA ASP A 155 -16.71 2.14 -0.75
C ASP A 155 -16.63 1.79 -2.24
N ASN A 156 -15.49 2.01 -2.88
CA ASN A 156 -15.34 1.81 -4.31
C ASN A 156 -13.90 1.46 -4.72
N PHE A 157 -13.78 0.82 -5.89
CA PHE A 157 -12.53 0.77 -6.65
C PHE A 157 -12.55 1.90 -7.68
N GLN A 158 -11.52 2.73 -7.65
CA GLN A 158 -11.40 3.93 -8.47
C GLN A 158 -10.34 3.74 -9.55
N ASP A 159 -10.46 4.51 -10.61
CA ASP A 159 -9.57 4.44 -11.76
C ASP A 159 -8.15 4.96 -11.47
N ARG A 160 -7.29 4.74 -12.46
CA ARG A 160 -5.90 5.19 -12.41
C ARG A 160 -5.77 6.71 -12.27
N ALA A 161 -6.63 7.49 -12.93
CA ALA A 161 -6.55 8.96 -12.88
C ALA A 161 -6.79 9.49 -11.46
N THR A 162 -7.74 8.90 -10.74
CA THR A 162 -8.02 9.20 -9.33
C THR A 162 -6.82 8.81 -8.45
N ALA A 163 -6.25 7.62 -8.65
CA ALA A 163 -5.07 7.17 -7.89
C ALA A 163 -3.87 8.11 -8.07
N LEU A 164 -3.60 8.57 -9.30
CA LEU A 164 -2.49 9.51 -9.56
C LEU A 164 -2.67 10.85 -8.83
N ARG A 165 -3.90 11.34 -8.73
CA ARG A 165 -4.21 12.57 -7.97
C ARG A 165 -3.97 12.35 -6.47
N ILE A 166 -4.46 11.25 -5.90
CA ILE A 166 -4.25 10.91 -4.48
C ILE A 166 -2.76 10.85 -4.14
N ILE A 167 -1.94 10.25 -5.01
CA ILE A 167 -0.49 10.17 -4.82
C ILE A 167 0.14 11.57 -4.82
N ASN A 168 -0.22 12.44 -5.77
CA ASN A 168 0.30 13.80 -5.81
C ASN A 168 -0.07 14.57 -4.53
N ASP A 169 -1.32 14.51 -4.10
CA ASP A 169 -1.80 15.17 -2.89
C ASP A 169 -1.02 14.68 -1.65
N ALA A 170 -0.77 13.38 -1.54
CA ALA A 170 -0.01 12.77 -0.45
C ALA A 170 1.50 13.16 -0.47
N ILE A 171 2.11 13.27 -1.66
CA ILE A 171 3.48 13.78 -1.83
C ILE A 171 3.56 15.24 -1.40
N ASP A 172 2.62 16.06 -1.82
CA ASP A 172 2.63 17.49 -1.51
C ASP A 172 2.36 17.75 -0.03
N LEU A 173 1.45 17.00 0.58
CA LEU A 173 1.21 17.05 2.03
C LEU A 173 2.46 16.66 2.83
N TYR A 174 3.17 15.61 2.39
CA TYR A 174 4.44 15.19 3.00
C TYR A 174 5.49 16.31 2.92
N LYS A 175 5.68 16.93 1.75
CA LYS A 175 6.64 18.03 1.57
C LYS A 175 6.32 19.23 2.46
N GLN A 176 5.05 19.62 2.54
CA GLN A 176 4.60 20.73 3.40
C GLN A 176 4.84 20.44 4.89
N THR A 177 4.74 19.18 5.29
CA THR A 177 4.85 18.77 6.69
C THR A 177 6.30 18.56 7.13
N PHE A 178 7.13 17.89 6.31
CA PHE A 178 8.45 17.40 6.70
C PHE A 178 9.65 18.03 5.98
N LYS A 179 9.43 18.74 4.86
CA LYS A 179 10.52 19.37 4.09
C LYS A 179 10.41 20.91 4.15
N LYS A 180 10.38 21.43 5.37
CA LYS A 180 10.50 22.89 5.59
C LYS A 180 11.95 23.33 5.56
#